data_371aeff6a448b96cecdc682a321dd46b
#
_entry.id   371aeff6a448b96cecdc682a321dd46b
#
_cell.length_a   1.000
_cell.length_b   1.000
_cell.length_c   1.000
_cell.angle_alpha   90.00
_cell.angle_beta   90.00
_cell.angle_gamma   90.00
#
_symmetry.space_group_name_H-M   'P 1'
#
loop_
_entity.id
_entity.type
_entity.pdbx_description
1 polymer ?
#
loop_
_entity_poly.entity_id
_entity_poly.type
_entity_poly.pdbx_seq_one_letter_code
_entity_poly.pdbx_strand_id
1 'polypeptide(L)'
;MSVPVSNHRWSFTRQWFCSFLCVLLSLSAGCGYQFRVEGPGPTIGGTTSDVSSVPPPRVVIRTLRNATFEPNLETRFTNYLRHEFASGSGAQVVSEGEAADLVVSGDILSVILPTLSFSQTTTLESRAEVVVAVKVEETRTKRMVWSHLAKGASEFFVTTDLQFNRVLQNRALEQAGRYIAEDLASRFLMQLESGRLTKPVANAPTESKQKP
;
A
#
# COMPACT_ATOMS: atom_id res chain seq x y z
N MET A 1 31.21 -78.09 13.07
CA MET A 1 31.79 -77.01 12.30
C MET A 1 30.71 -75.99 12.01
N SER A 2 30.65 -74.94 12.80
CA SER A 2 29.65 -73.88 12.67
C SER A 2 30.37 -72.61 12.19
N VAL A 3 29.89 -72.07 11.04
CA VAL A 3 30.42 -70.86 10.42
C VAL A 3 29.63 -69.65 11.01
N PRO A 4 30.29 -68.60 11.50
CA PRO A 4 29.57 -67.37 11.93
C PRO A 4 29.23 -66.50 10.73
N VAL A 5 27.94 -66.15 10.56
CA VAL A 5 27.44 -65.18 9.60
C VAL A 5 27.66 -63.78 10.15
N SER A 6 28.49 -62.99 9.42
CA SER A 6 28.86 -61.64 9.82
C SER A 6 27.74 -60.62 9.54
N ASN A 7 27.22 -60.00 10.58
CA ASN A 7 26.15 -58.97 10.55
C ASN A 7 26.69 -57.55 10.28
N HIS A 8 27.66 -57.35 9.40
CA HIS A 8 28.35 -56.07 9.25
C HIS A 8 27.75 -55.10 8.19
N ARG A 9 26.71 -55.51 7.45
CA ARG A 9 26.15 -54.69 6.37
C ARG A 9 25.00 -53.75 6.75
N TRP A 10 24.39 -53.90 7.92
CA TRP A 10 23.21 -53.12 8.34
C TRP A 10 23.52 -51.83 9.07
N SER A 11 24.73 -51.60 9.51
CA SER A 11 25.11 -50.40 10.26
C SER A 11 25.43 -49.20 9.32
N PHE A 12 25.95 -49.45 8.13
CA PHE A 12 26.37 -48.40 7.18
C PHE A 12 25.16 -47.67 6.56
N THR A 13 24.13 -48.37 6.16
CA THR A 13 22.93 -47.78 5.56
C THR A 13 22.15 -46.90 6.54
N ARG A 14 22.12 -47.28 7.83
CA ARG A 14 21.42 -46.51 8.88
C ARG A 14 22.15 -45.21 9.21
N GLN A 15 23.47 -45.19 9.12
CA GLN A 15 24.26 -43.99 9.38
C GLN A 15 24.16 -42.98 8.25
N TRP A 16 24.08 -43.40 7.00
CA TRP A 16 23.84 -42.55 5.83
C TRP A 16 22.44 -41.97 5.82
N PHE A 17 21.45 -42.75 6.24
CA PHE A 17 20.06 -42.27 6.34
C PHE A 17 19.88 -41.16 7.41
N CYS A 18 20.53 -41.32 8.57
CA CYS A 18 20.53 -40.28 9.60
C CYS A 18 21.27 -39.00 9.16
N SER A 19 22.38 -39.11 8.46
CA SER A 19 23.11 -37.93 7.94
C SER A 19 22.29 -37.20 6.87
N PHE A 20 21.62 -37.92 5.98
CA PHE A 20 20.77 -37.32 4.96
C PHE A 20 19.53 -36.63 5.54
N LEU A 21 18.94 -37.21 6.58
CA LEU A 21 17.80 -36.63 7.30
C LEU A 21 18.21 -35.35 8.06
N CYS A 22 19.40 -35.30 8.68
CA CYS A 22 19.91 -34.11 9.33
C CYS A 22 20.20 -32.98 8.35
N VAL A 23 20.71 -33.27 7.14
CA VAL A 23 20.94 -32.28 6.09
C VAL A 23 19.61 -31.73 5.54
N LEU A 24 18.57 -32.59 5.38
CA LEU A 24 17.25 -32.13 4.96
C LEU A 24 16.57 -31.24 6.01
N LEU A 25 16.72 -31.54 7.31
CA LEU A 25 16.17 -30.70 8.39
C LEU A 25 16.89 -29.36 8.51
N SER A 26 18.18 -29.28 8.19
CA SER A 26 18.92 -28.01 8.25
C SER A 26 18.59 -27.06 7.07
N LEU A 27 18.07 -27.56 5.96
CA LEU A 27 17.61 -26.76 4.80
C LEU A 27 16.23 -26.12 5.01
N SER A 28 15.43 -26.60 5.96
CA SER A 28 14.11 -26.06 6.26
C SER A 28 14.11 -24.87 7.26
N ALA A 29 15.26 -24.53 7.85
CA ALA A 29 15.37 -23.42 8.82
C ALA A 29 15.58 -22.04 8.20
N GLY A 30 15.44 -21.89 6.87
CA GLY A 30 15.84 -20.68 6.12
C GLY A 30 14.74 -19.72 5.72
N CYS A 31 13.46 -19.90 6.10
CA CYS A 31 12.42 -18.90 5.83
C CYS A 31 12.16 -18.08 7.09
N GLY A 32 12.98 -17.04 7.29
CA GLY A 32 12.76 -16.05 8.34
C GLY A 32 11.56 -15.16 8.04
N TYR A 33 10.33 -15.68 8.17
CA TYR A 33 9.14 -14.85 8.26
C TYR A 33 9.11 -14.20 9.65
N GLN A 34 9.46 -12.93 9.72
CA GLN A 34 9.23 -12.15 10.94
C GLN A 34 7.74 -11.79 10.99
N PHE A 35 6.98 -12.46 11.84
CA PHE A 35 5.64 -12.03 12.21
C PHE A 35 5.77 -10.77 13.08
N ARG A 36 5.47 -9.61 12.50
CA ARG A 36 5.33 -8.38 13.27
C ARG A 36 3.88 -8.33 13.76
N VAL A 37 3.68 -8.68 15.03
CA VAL A 37 2.39 -8.46 15.69
C VAL A 37 2.35 -7.00 16.14
N GLU A 38 1.62 -6.17 15.43
CA GLU A 38 1.33 -4.80 15.86
C GLU A 38 0.28 -4.85 16.99
N GLY A 39 0.70 -4.59 18.20
CA GLY A 39 -0.14 -4.49 19.38
C GLY A 39 0.69 -4.06 20.59
N PRO A 40 0.08 -3.44 21.64
CA PRO A 40 0.80 -3.03 22.85
C PRO A 40 1.14 -4.24 23.71
N GLY A 41 2.05 -5.12 23.25
CA GLY A 41 2.51 -6.29 23.96
C GLY A 41 3.99 -6.60 23.69
N PRO A 42 4.68 -7.34 24.59
CA PRO A 42 6.08 -7.70 24.39
C PRO A 42 6.22 -8.59 23.15
N THR A 43 6.95 -8.13 22.15
CA THR A 43 7.31 -8.92 20.97
C THR A 43 8.29 -10.02 21.35
N ILE A 44 7.90 -11.29 21.15
CA ILE A 44 8.79 -12.44 21.37
C ILE A 44 9.84 -12.41 20.24
N GLY A 45 11.09 -12.08 20.58
CA GLY A 45 12.25 -12.19 19.68
C GLY A 45 12.74 -10.91 19.01
N GLY A 46 12.21 -9.74 19.35
CA GLY A 46 12.75 -8.46 18.89
C GLY A 46 13.60 -7.80 19.95
N THR A 47 14.84 -7.39 19.64
CA THR A 47 15.52 -6.35 20.39
C THR A 47 14.58 -5.16 20.45
N THR A 48 14.32 -4.64 21.64
CA THR A 48 13.65 -3.36 21.87
C THR A 48 14.50 -2.28 21.17
N SER A 49 14.30 -2.09 19.88
CA SER A 49 14.67 -0.84 19.25
C SER A 49 13.83 0.20 19.97
N ASP A 50 14.47 1.19 20.57
CA ASP A 50 13.81 2.32 21.19
C ASP A 50 12.72 2.82 20.24
N VAL A 51 11.47 2.41 20.53
CA VAL A 51 10.30 2.94 19.84
C VAL A 51 10.36 4.42 20.12
N SER A 52 10.65 5.19 19.10
CA SER A 52 10.73 6.63 19.14
C SER A 52 9.67 7.15 20.11
N SER A 53 10.10 7.79 21.20
CA SER A 53 9.24 8.31 22.25
C SER A 53 8.31 9.45 21.77
N VAL A 54 8.34 9.74 20.49
CA VAL A 54 7.50 10.74 19.84
C VAL A 54 6.18 10.06 19.45
N PRO A 55 5.05 10.54 19.98
CA PRO A 55 3.74 9.99 19.60
C PRO A 55 3.51 10.15 18.09
N PRO A 56 2.77 9.24 17.46
CA PRO A 56 2.45 9.34 16.04
C PRO A 56 1.71 10.66 15.75
N PRO A 57 2.00 11.33 14.64
CA PRO A 57 1.35 12.59 14.28
C PRO A 57 -0.14 12.34 14.06
N ARG A 58 -0.96 13.29 14.53
CA ARG A 58 -2.41 13.27 14.30
C ARG A 58 -2.72 13.85 12.93
N VAL A 59 -3.42 13.09 12.11
CA VAL A 59 -3.70 13.42 10.71
C VAL A 59 -5.20 13.46 10.47
N VAL A 60 -5.71 14.57 9.96
CA VAL A 60 -7.06 14.66 9.44
C VAL A 60 -7.04 14.51 7.91
N ILE A 61 -7.91 13.65 7.37
CA ILE A 61 -8.07 13.45 5.94
C ILE A 61 -9.41 14.10 5.53
N ARG A 62 -9.31 15.19 4.78
CA ARG A 62 -10.46 15.90 4.22
C ARG A 62 -11.02 15.11 3.04
N THR A 63 -12.32 15.27 2.81
CA THR A 63 -12.96 14.71 1.62
C THR A 63 -12.27 15.24 0.36
N LEU A 64 -11.87 14.30 -0.53
CA LEU A 64 -11.26 14.63 -1.80
C LEU A 64 -12.25 15.40 -2.67
N ARG A 65 -11.76 16.33 -3.47
CA ARG A 65 -12.57 16.97 -4.48
C ARG A 65 -12.57 16.10 -5.75
N ASN A 66 -13.75 15.88 -6.31
CA ASN A 66 -13.89 15.15 -7.56
C ASN A 66 -13.97 16.13 -8.74
N ALA A 67 -12.94 16.16 -9.59
CA ALA A 67 -12.90 16.95 -10.81
C ALA A 67 -13.29 16.13 -12.06
N THR A 68 -13.84 14.93 -11.88
CA THR A 68 -14.21 14.01 -12.97
C THR A 68 -15.73 13.91 -13.11
N PHE A 69 -16.16 13.24 -14.17
CA PHE A 69 -17.60 12.97 -14.41
C PHE A 69 -18.12 11.70 -13.73
N GLU A 70 -17.22 10.87 -13.13
CA GLU A 70 -17.63 9.66 -12.41
C GLU A 70 -18.19 10.04 -11.03
N PRO A 71 -19.45 9.68 -10.71
CA PRO A 71 -20.09 10.11 -9.49
C PRO A 71 -19.55 9.36 -8.25
N ASN A 72 -19.64 10.02 -7.09
CA ASN A 72 -19.38 9.47 -5.77
C ASN A 72 -17.94 8.94 -5.53
N LEU A 73 -16.98 9.28 -6.39
CA LEU A 73 -15.58 8.88 -6.19
C LEU A 73 -14.97 9.62 -5.00
N GLU A 74 -15.35 10.87 -4.75
CA GLU A 74 -14.86 11.68 -3.64
C GLU A 74 -15.07 10.97 -2.28
N THR A 75 -16.26 10.46 -2.03
CA THR A 75 -16.58 9.76 -0.78
C THR A 75 -15.88 8.41 -0.69
N ARG A 76 -15.92 7.63 -1.78
CA ARG A 76 -15.33 6.28 -1.84
C ARG A 76 -13.82 6.33 -1.64
N PHE A 77 -13.11 7.18 -2.39
CA PHE A 77 -11.66 7.28 -2.34
C PHE A 77 -11.18 7.90 -1.02
N THR A 78 -11.91 8.86 -0.47
CA THR A 78 -11.63 9.38 0.87
C THR A 78 -11.72 8.30 1.93
N ASN A 79 -12.71 7.41 1.85
CA ASN A 79 -12.84 6.30 2.79
C ASN A 79 -11.71 5.27 2.64
N TYR A 80 -11.25 4.98 1.42
CA TYR A 80 -10.07 4.14 1.21
C TYR A 80 -8.82 4.79 1.81
N LEU A 81 -8.60 6.09 1.58
CA LEU A 81 -7.49 6.81 2.19
C LEU A 81 -7.53 6.76 3.71
N ARG A 82 -8.68 7.03 4.33
CA ARG A 82 -8.84 6.97 5.78
C ARG A 82 -8.52 5.57 6.32
N HIS A 83 -8.98 4.53 5.64
CA HIS A 83 -8.71 3.15 6.03
C HIS A 83 -7.22 2.81 5.96
N GLU A 84 -6.57 3.07 4.81
CA GLU A 84 -5.16 2.74 4.60
C GLU A 84 -4.24 3.60 5.48
N PHE A 85 -4.56 4.89 5.67
CA PHE A 85 -3.79 5.74 6.58
C PHE A 85 -3.90 5.32 8.03
N ALA A 86 -5.06 4.83 8.47
CA ALA A 86 -5.24 4.33 9.83
C ALA A 86 -4.45 3.06 10.11
N SER A 87 -4.23 2.21 9.09
CA SER A 87 -3.56 0.92 9.22
C SER A 87 -2.09 0.92 8.79
N GLY A 88 -1.68 1.77 7.86
CA GLY A 88 -0.39 1.66 7.19
C GLY A 88 0.49 2.91 7.15
N SER A 89 0.00 4.08 7.59
CA SER A 89 0.77 5.34 7.44
C SER A 89 1.68 5.69 8.62
N GLY A 90 1.60 4.95 9.73
CA GLY A 90 2.31 5.32 10.96
C GLY A 90 1.77 6.58 11.66
N ALA A 91 0.60 7.07 11.26
CA ALA A 91 -0.06 8.23 11.81
C ALA A 91 -1.38 7.87 12.51
N GLN A 92 -1.83 8.70 13.43
CA GLN A 92 -3.13 8.59 14.05
C GLN A 92 -4.16 9.39 13.24
N VAL A 93 -5.06 8.69 12.52
CA VAL A 93 -6.14 9.36 11.79
C VAL A 93 -7.20 9.84 12.78
N VAL A 94 -7.54 11.13 12.69
CA VAL A 94 -8.55 11.78 13.54
C VAL A 94 -9.69 12.34 12.70
N SER A 95 -10.83 12.57 13.34
CA SER A 95 -12.02 13.12 12.69
C SER A 95 -11.87 14.61 12.35
N GLU A 96 -12.61 15.07 11.35
CA GLU A 96 -12.69 16.50 11.05
C GLU A 96 -13.27 17.26 12.26
N GLY A 97 -12.59 18.32 12.68
CA GLY A 97 -12.94 19.09 13.89
C GLY A 97 -12.11 18.76 15.12
N GLU A 98 -11.40 17.64 15.14
CA GLU A 98 -10.41 17.34 16.16
C GLU A 98 -9.07 18.06 15.90
N ALA A 99 -8.29 18.21 16.99
CA ALA A 99 -6.93 18.76 16.85
C ALA A 99 -6.07 17.78 16.04
N ALA A 100 -5.46 18.27 14.96
CA ALA A 100 -4.57 17.50 14.10
C ALA A 100 -3.27 18.27 13.83
N ASP A 101 -2.17 17.55 13.67
CA ASP A 101 -0.87 18.11 13.34
C ASP A 101 -0.75 18.35 11.83
N LEU A 102 -1.31 17.44 11.05
CA LEU A 102 -1.28 17.45 9.59
C LEU A 102 -2.69 17.34 8.99
N VAL A 103 -2.88 17.99 7.85
CA VAL A 103 -4.11 17.93 7.06
C VAL A 103 -3.78 17.37 5.69
N VAL A 104 -4.40 16.24 5.36
CA VAL A 104 -4.36 15.64 4.02
C VAL A 104 -5.58 16.13 3.24
N SER A 105 -5.36 16.64 2.05
CA SER A 105 -6.41 17.04 1.09
C SER A 105 -5.97 16.70 -0.32
N GLY A 106 -6.89 16.66 -1.27
CA GLY A 106 -6.53 16.32 -2.63
C GLY A 106 -7.69 16.38 -3.61
N ASP A 107 -7.35 16.11 -4.87
CA ASP A 107 -8.25 16.18 -6.01
C ASP A 107 -8.14 14.89 -6.83
N ILE A 108 -9.28 14.31 -7.21
CA ILE A 108 -9.38 13.27 -8.23
C ILE A 108 -9.37 14.00 -9.56
N LEU A 109 -8.25 13.92 -10.30
CA LEU A 109 -8.00 14.74 -11.47
C LEU A 109 -8.58 14.16 -12.75
N SER A 110 -8.46 12.84 -12.92
CA SER A 110 -8.93 12.17 -14.12
C SER A 110 -9.35 10.73 -13.87
N VAL A 111 -10.33 10.30 -14.65
CA VAL A 111 -10.72 8.89 -14.83
C VAL A 111 -10.79 8.66 -16.33
N ILE A 112 -10.03 7.70 -16.83
CA ILE A 112 -10.05 7.27 -18.22
C ILE A 112 -10.28 5.77 -18.32
N LEU A 113 -10.91 5.33 -19.40
CA LEU A 113 -11.29 3.94 -19.65
C LEU A 113 -10.73 3.48 -21.01
N PRO A 114 -9.39 3.36 -21.16
CA PRO A 114 -8.81 2.90 -22.41
C PRO A 114 -9.20 1.46 -22.72
N THR A 115 -9.48 1.19 -23.98
CA THR A 115 -9.66 -0.15 -24.51
C THR A 115 -8.30 -0.82 -24.64
N LEU A 116 -8.14 -2.01 -24.08
CA LEU A 116 -6.92 -2.81 -24.14
C LEU A 116 -6.95 -3.83 -25.28
N SER A 117 -8.10 -4.47 -25.48
CA SER A 117 -8.28 -5.45 -26.56
C SER A 117 -9.66 -5.32 -27.19
N PHE A 118 -9.72 -5.65 -28.48
CA PHE A 118 -10.98 -5.65 -29.23
C PHE A 118 -10.96 -6.77 -30.27
N SER A 119 -12.14 -7.22 -30.67
CA SER A 119 -12.36 -8.16 -31.77
C SER A 119 -13.21 -7.47 -32.84
N GLN A 120 -12.66 -7.29 -34.04
CA GLN A 120 -13.31 -6.58 -35.14
C GLN A 120 -13.90 -5.21 -34.74
N THR A 121 -15.10 -5.18 -34.15
CA THR A 121 -15.81 -3.98 -33.73
C THR A 121 -16.20 -3.97 -32.24
N THR A 122 -15.84 -5.00 -31.49
CA THR A 122 -16.27 -5.16 -30.10
C THR A 122 -15.07 -5.06 -29.15
N THR A 123 -15.14 -4.17 -28.17
CA THR A 123 -14.18 -4.12 -27.05
C THR A 123 -14.35 -5.37 -26.20
N LEU A 124 -13.25 -6.08 -25.91
CA LEU A 124 -13.22 -7.28 -25.07
C LEU A 124 -12.70 -6.98 -23.67
N GLU A 125 -11.77 -6.06 -23.57
CA GLU A 125 -11.10 -5.70 -22.33
C GLU A 125 -10.85 -4.20 -22.28
N SER A 126 -11.04 -3.64 -21.10
CA SER A 126 -10.81 -2.23 -20.81
C SER A 126 -10.11 -2.08 -19.48
N ARG A 127 -9.52 -0.93 -19.23
CA ARG A 127 -8.86 -0.59 -17.98
C ARG A 127 -9.47 0.67 -17.40
N ALA A 128 -9.71 0.71 -16.10
CA ALA A 128 -10.01 1.93 -15.39
C ALA A 128 -8.70 2.53 -14.87
N GLU A 129 -8.32 3.71 -15.33
CA GLU A 129 -7.15 4.45 -14.86
C GLU A 129 -7.60 5.72 -14.14
N VAL A 130 -7.08 5.92 -12.94
CA VAL A 130 -7.43 7.07 -12.09
C VAL A 130 -6.17 7.79 -11.66
N VAL A 131 -6.23 9.13 -11.66
CA VAL A 131 -5.15 9.99 -11.18
C VAL A 131 -5.67 10.86 -10.05
N VAL A 132 -4.96 10.83 -8.92
CA VAL A 132 -5.29 11.61 -7.72
C VAL A 132 -4.07 12.44 -7.32
N ALA A 133 -4.26 13.73 -7.13
CA ALA A 133 -3.27 14.62 -6.52
C ALA A 133 -3.59 14.78 -5.03
N VAL A 134 -2.59 14.56 -4.18
CA VAL A 134 -2.73 14.73 -2.73
C VAL A 134 -1.66 15.73 -2.24
N LYS A 135 -2.04 16.55 -1.27
CA LYS A 135 -1.16 17.45 -0.54
C LYS A 135 -1.35 17.30 0.96
N VAL A 136 -0.27 17.45 1.69
CA VAL A 136 -0.24 17.45 3.15
C VAL A 136 0.24 18.81 3.63
N GLU A 137 -0.54 19.41 4.50
CA GLU A 137 -0.26 20.71 5.09
C GLU A 137 -0.08 20.56 6.60
N GLU A 138 0.91 21.25 7.16
CA GLU A 138 1.06 21.38 8.61
C GLU A 138 -0.02 22.30 9.15
N THR A 139 -0.80 21.86 10.14
CA THR A 139 -1.95 22.61 10.66
C THR A 139 -1.53 23.96 11.24
N ARG A 140 -0.42 24.00 11.98
CA ARG A 140 0.06 25.21 12.70
C ARG A 140 0.56 26.29 11.76
N THR A 141 1.36 25.95 10.76
CA THR A 141 2.00 26.91 9.85
C THR A 141 1.23 27.11 8.55
N LYS A 142 0.25 26.24 8.24
CA LYS A 142 -0.48 26.20 6.96
C LYS A 142 0.44 25.96 5.75
N ARG A 143 1.62 25.46 6.00
CA ARG A 143 2.61 25.21 4.95
C ARG A 143 2.45 23.80 4.41
N MET A 144 2.54 23.66 3.10
CA MET A 144 2.59 22.37 2.43
C MET A 144 3.93 21.69 2.76
N VAL A 145 3.87 20.51 3.36
CA VAL A 145 5.04 19.71 3.75
C VAL A 145 5.28 18.55 2.80
N TRP A 146 4.26 18.11 2.08
CA TRP A 146 4.38 17.05 1.08
C TRP A 146 3.25 17.15 0.06
N SER A 147 3.55 16.74 -1.18
CA SER A 147 2.54 16.52 -2.23
C SER A 147 2.94 15.35 -3.10
N HIS A 148 1.94 14.64 -3.62
CA HIS A 148 2.17 13.50 -4.50
C HIS A 148 1.04 13.34 -5.51
N LEU A 149 1.41 12.88 -6.71
CA LEU A 149 0.49 12.49 -7.77
C LEU A 149 0.47 10.97 -7.85
N ALA A 150 -0.60 10.35 -7.35
CA ALA A 150 -0.78 8.91 -7.37
C ALA A 150 -1.61 8.49 -8.59
N LYS A 151 -1.27 7.32 -9.14
CA LYS A 151 -2.00 6.70 -10.24
C LYS A 151 -2.38 5.28 -9.85
N GLY A 152 -3.62 4.90 -10.10
CA GLY A 152 -4.11 3.54 -9.92
C GLY A 152 -4.82 3.06 -11.17
N ALA A 153 -4.71 1.77 -11.46
CA ALA A 153 -5.36 1.16 -12.60
C ALA A 153 -5.86 -0.25 -12.24
N SER A 154 -6.96 -0.64 -12.86
CA SER A 154 -7.48 -2.00 -12.78
C SER A 154 -8.24 -2.35 -14.06
N GLU A 155 -8.09 -3.58 -14.49
CA GLU A 155 -8.65 -4.09 -15.73
C GLU A 155 -10.02 -4.75 -15.50
N PHE A 156 -10.85 -4.75 -16.53
CA PHE A 156 -12.12 -5.46 -16.52
C PHE A 156 -12.52 -5.91 -17.94
N PHE A 157 -13.19 -7.05 -18.00
CA PHE A 157 -13.74 -7.56 -19.25
C PHE A 157 -15.04 -6.84 -19.61
N VAL A 158 -15.24 -6.62 -20.90
CA VAL A 158 -16.46 -6.01 -21.45
C VAL A 158 -17.33 -7.12 -22.03
N THR A 159 -18.60 -7.13 -21.66
CA THR A 159 -19.61 -8.10 -22.09
C THR A 159 -20.67 -7.43 -22.95
N THR A 160 -21.58 -8.21 -23.51
CA THR A 160 -22.75 -7.69 -24.23
C THR A 160 -23.83 -7.09 -23.31
N ASP A 161 -23.77 -7.38 -22.01
CA ASP A 161 -24.68 -6.85 -21.01
C ASP A 161 -24.15 -5.51 -20.47
N LEU A 162 -24.80 -4.40 -20.84
CA LEU A 162 -24.41 -3.06 -20.45
C LEU A 162 -24.53 -2.82 -18.93
N GLN A 163 -25.51 -3.42 -18.27
CA GLN A 163 -25.67 -3.27 -16.81
C GLN A 163 -24.54 -3.97 -16.07
N PHE A 164 -24.20 -5.16 -16.51
CA PHE A 164 -23.10 -5.91 -15.94
C PHE A 164 -21.75 -5.21 -16.18
N ASN A 165 -21.54 -4.63 -17.37
CA ASN A 165 -20.34 -3.82 -17.64
C ASN A 165 -20.20 -2.64 -16.67
N ARG A 166 -21.29 -1.98 -16.29
CA ARG A 166 -21.24 -0.91 -15.28
C ARG A 166 -20.79 -1.43 -13.90
N VAL A 167 -21.22 -2.62 -13.52
CA VAL A 167 -20.76 -3.28 -12.28
C VAL A 167 -19.26 -3.58 -12.36
N LEU A 168 -18.79 -4.14 -13.47
CA LEU A 168 -17.37 -4.46 -13.66
C LEU A 168 -16.50 -3.20 -13.67
N GLN A 169 -16.92 -2.16 -14.36
CA GLN A 169 -16.27 -0.84 -14.35
C GLN A 169 -16.17 -0.27 -12.93
N ASN A 170 -17.27 -0.31 -12.16
CA ASN A 170 -17.27 0.18 -10.79
C ASN A 170 -16.30 -0.60 -9.89
N ARG A 171 -16.23 -1.92 -10.03
CA ARG A 171 -15.25 -2.75 -9.31
C ARG A 171 -13.81 -2.40 -9.69
N ALA A 172 -13.55 -2.16 -10.98
CA ALA A 172 -12.22 -1.74 -11.43
C ALA A 172 -11.85 -0.36 -10.85
N LEU A 173 -12.78 0.60 -10.83
CA LEU A 173 -12.56 1.90 -10.18
C LEU A 173 -12.31 1.77 -8.68
N GLU A 174 -13.03 0.88 -7.99
CA GLU A 174 -12.79 0.59 -6.56
C GLU A 174 -11.39 0.03 -6.33
N GLN A 175 -10.98 -0.92 -7.13
CA GLN A 175 -9.66 -1.53 -7.01
C GLN A 175 -8.54 -0.51 -7.30
N ALA A 176 -8.70 0.30 -8.34
CA ALA A 176 -7.78 1.40 -8.65
C ALA A 176 -7.67 2.39 -7.47
N GLY A 177 -8.80 2.73 -6.84
CA GLY A 177 -8.84 3.60 -5.66
C GLY A 177 -8.14 3.01 -4.44
N ARG A 178 -8.26 1.71 -4.20
CA ARG A 178 -7.53 1.01 -3.12
C ARG A 178 -6.03 1.05 -3.35
N TYR A 179 -5.56 0.75 -4.57
CA TYR A 179 -4.14 0.83 -4.92
C TYR A 179 -3.56 2.23 -4.72
N ILE A 180 -4.33 3.27 -5.07
CA ILE A 180 -3.94 4.66 -4.84
C ILE A 180 -3.81 4.94 -3.33
N ALA A 181 -4.77 4.48 -2.54
CA ALA A 181 -4.76 4.71 -1.09
C ALA A 181 -3.58 4.00 -0.41
N GLU A 182 -3.30 2.76 -0.79
CA GLU A 182 -2.15 1.97 -0.31
C GLU A 182 -0.80 2.61 -0.70
N ASP A 183 -0.64 3.04 -1.96
CA ASP A 183 0.57 3.74 -2.41
C ASP A 183 0.79 5.04 -1.63
N LEU A 184 -0.26 5.83 -1.44
CA LEU A 184 -0.20 7.10 -0.71
C LEU A 184 0.14 6.89 0.78
N ALA A 185 -0.47 5.91 1.44
CA ALA A 185 -0.19 5.59 2.84
C ALA A 185 1.25 5.12 3.03
N SER A 186 1.73 4.22 2.17
CA SER A 186 3.11 3.72 2.20
C SER A 186 4.13 4.83 1.96
N ARG A 187 3.89 5.70 0.99
CA ARG A 187 4.77 6.85 0.71
C ARG A 187 4.76 7.88 1.84
N PHE A 188 3.59 8.10 2.44
CA PHE A 188 3.48 8.98 3.60
C PHE A 188 4.31 8.44 4.77
N LEU A 189 4.23 7.13 5.07
CA LEU A 189 5.05 6.48 6.09
C LEU A 189 6.54 6.69 5.82
N MET A 190 7.01 6.49 4.60
CA MET A 190 8.41 6.75 4.22
C MET A 190 8.83 8.21 4.45
N GLN A 191 7.95 9.19 4.16
CA GLN A 191 8.23 10.60 4.43
C GLN A 191 8.28 10.88 5.93
N LEU A 192 7.40 10.25 6.70
CA LEU A 192 7.36 10.38 8.15
C LEU A 192 8.64 9.82 8.78
N GLU A 193 9.03 8.60 8.45
CA GLU A 193 10.25 7.94 8.93
C GLU A 193 11.53 8.69 8.54
N SER A 194 11.57 9.27 7.36
CA SER A 194 12.71 10.07 6.91
C SER A 194 12.80 11.47 7.54
N GLY A 195 11.81 11.84 8.39
CA GLY A 195 11.72 13.16 9.03
C GLY A 195 11.48 14.31 8.06
N ARG A 196 11.08 14.03 6.81
CA ARG A 196 10.87 15.07 5.79
C ARG A 196 9.57 15.84 5.99
N LEU A 197 8.56 15.26 6.63
CA LEU A 197 7.31 15.95 6.95
C LEU A 197 7.48 17.08 7.98
N THR A 198 8.61 17.10 8.71
CA THR A 198 8.96 18.14 9.67
C THR A 198 9.83 19.26 9.06
N LYS A 199 10.37 19.04 7.85
CA LYS A 199 11.20 20.02 7.15
C LYS A 199 10.39 20.72 6.05
N PRO A 200 10.59 22.05 5.83
CA PRO A 200 9.93 22.76 4.73
C PRO A 200 10.35 22.19 3.38
N VAL A 201 9.39 22.00 2.49
CA VAL A 201 9.69 21.80 1.07
C VAL A 201 10.36 23.07 0.57
N ALA A 202 11.65 22.97 0.25
CA ALA A 202 12.38 24.07 -0.36
C ALA A 202 11.78 24.31 -1.76
N ASN A 203 11.06 25.44 -1.88
CA ASN A 203 10.61 26.11 -3.10
C ASN A 203 10.13 25.22 -4.26
N ALA A 204 8.80 25.13 -4.40
CA ALA A 204 8.21 25.00 -5.74
C ALA A 204 8.71 26.20 -6.59
N PRO A 205 9.12 26.01 -7.86
CA PRO A 205 9.54 27.11 -8.70
C PRO A 205 8.41 28.14 -8.79
N THR A 206 8.71 29.35 -8.37
CA THR A 206 7.82 30.50 -8.55
C THR A 206 7.65 30.65 -10.05
N GLU A 207 6.44 30.38 -10.53
CA GLU A 207 6.03 30.64 -11.89
C GLU A 207 6.29 32.15 -12.16
N SER A 208 7.34 32.41 -12.90
CA SER A 208 7.68 33.78 -13.32
C SER A 208 6.53 34.27 -14.18
N LYS A 209 5.73 35.21 -13.62
CA LYS A 209 4.78 36.01 -14.39
C LYS A 209 5.53 36.68 -15.51
N GLN A 210 5.48 36.13 -16.69
CA GLN A 210 5.84 36.81 -17.92
C GLN A 210 4.76 37.86 -18.19
N LYS A 211 5.12 39.10 -17.95
CA LYS A 211 4.30 40.28 -18.27
C LYS A 211 4.36 40.52 -19.76
N PRO A 212 3.23 40.87 -20.43
CA PRO A 212 3.14 41.12 -21.85
C PRO A 212 4.01 42.27 -22.35
#